data_f31f7cdc1c82be713dde07829aa12146
#
_entry.id   f31f7cdc1c82be713dde07829aa12146
#
_cell.length_a   1.000
_cell.length_b   1.000
_cell.length_c   1.000
_cell.angle_alpha   90.00
_cell.angle_beta   90.00
_cell.angle_gamma   90.00
#
_symmetry.space_group_name_H-M   'P 1'
#
loop_
_entity.id
_entity.type
_entity.pdbx_description
1 polymer ?
#
loop_
_entity_poly.entity_id
_entity_poly.type
_entity_poly.pdbx_seq_one_letter_code
_entity_poly.pdbx_strand_id
1 'polypeptide(L)'
;MTAPRRVIALCALALAGCAYLDADAEPLPPVDGSATTDVATEAEASPAPSEATDSIEASPDEPAITTTTTTTTTLPPTTTIPPPLGVDELILGPEGIGGALLGADPDTSVSYISSILGAPTDDSGWVDPLEFYLCRGTTVRRVEWGVLSVMFGDESDIATGRTHLISWTYGLIDRLGDEPLGLRTAGGVTLGDQLDGLRAEFGSIAVDEGDADLDIPPSFYIGPTLRGLSTGVADDDYVLVLIGGSGCTG
;
A
#
# COMPACT_ATOMS: atom_id res chain seq x y z
N MET A 1 55.36 -11.33 19.61
CA MET A 1 54.01 -10.75 19.34
C MET A 1 54.23 -9.59 18.40
N THR A 2 54.01 -9.82 17.10
CA THR A 2 54.36 -8.89 16.02
C THR A 2 53.05 -8.55 15.27
N ALA A 3 52.63 -7.28 15.37
CA ALA A 3 51.42 -6.80 14.71
C ALA A 3 51.67 -6.51 13.20
N PRO A 4 50.75 -6.85 12.29
CA PRO A 4 50.88 -6.52 10.91
C PRO A 4 50.44 -5.08 10.62
N ARG A 5 51.31 -4.34 9.94
CA ARG A 5 51.04 -3.01 9.37
C ARG A 5 50.07 -3.13 8.18
N ARG A 6 48.92 -2.44 8.27
CA ARG A 6 48.01 -2.24 7.13
C ARG A 6 48.58 -1.15 6.23
N VAL A 7 48.82 -1.51 4.98
CA VAL A 7 49.16 -0.60 3.89
C VAL A 7 47.85 -0.05 3.34
N ILE A 8 47.64 1.27 3.47
CA ILE A 8 46.55 1.99 2.82
C ILE A 8 47.00 2.36 1.42
N ALA A 9 46.43 1.73 0.40
CA ALA A 9 46.62 2.12 -1.00
C ALA A 9 45.64 3.26 -1.33
N LEU A 10 46.21 4.46 -1.58
CA LEU A 10 45.48 5.60 -2.14
C LEU A 10 45.34 5.35 -3.66
N CYS A 11 44.11 5.09 -4.13
CA CYS A 11 43.78 5.17 -5.54
C CYS A 11 43.41 6.60 -5.91
N ALA A 12 44.23 7.24 -6.73
CA ALA A 12 43.98 8.52 -7.36
C ALA A 12 42.99 8.31 -8.53
N LEU A 13 41.77 8.88 -8.44
CA LEU A 13 40.85 8.93 -9.57
C LEU A 13 41.31 9.99 -10.57
N ALA A 14 41.62 9.54 -11.78
CA ALA A 14 41.80 10.40 -12.95
C ALA A 14 40.42 10.74 -13.54
N LEU A 15 40.09 12.03 -13.56
CA LEU A 15 38.93 12.60 -14.25
C LEU A 15 39.20 12.56 -15.77
N ALA A 16 38.58 11.62 -16.48
CA ALA A 16 38.48 11.63 -17.94
C ALA A 16 37.15 12.28 -18.32
N GLY A 17 37.22 13.49 -18.90
CA GLY A 17 36.04 14.20 -19.41
C GLY A 17 35.50 13.50 -20.65
N CYS A 18 34.23 13.12 -20.62
CA CYS A 18 33.49 12.72 -21.80
C CYS A 18 32.97 13.97 -22.51
N ALA A 19 33.47 14.20 -23.71
CA ALA A 19 32.92 15.14 -24.66
C ALA A 19 31.54 14.61 -25.14
N TYR A 20 30.49 15.35 -24.87
CA TYR A 20 29.17 15.09 -25.39
C TYR A 20 29.13 15.44 -26.87
N LEU A 21 28.90 14.45 -27.73
CA LEU A 21 28.63 14.64 -29.14
C LEU A 21 27.18 15.05 -29.30
N ASP A 22 26.99 16.28 -29.78
CA ASP A 22 25.70 16.77 -30.29
C ASP A 22 25.23 15.84 -31.42
N ALA A 23 24.17 15.09 -31.19
CA ALA A 23 23.45 14.37 -32.23
C ALA A 23 22.31 15.24 -32.72
N ASP A 24 22.37 15.62 -34.01
CA ASP A 24 21.35 16.34 -34.73
C ASP A 24 19.95 15.73 -34.49
N ALA A 25 19.11 16.43 -33.76
CA ALA A 25 17.69 16.09 -33.62
C ALA A 25 16.94 16.54 -34.88
N GLU A 26 16.51 15.61 -35.71
CA GLU A 26 15.55 15.88 -36.79
C GLU A 26 14.22 16.39 -36.22
N PRO A 27 13.64 17.47 -36.77
CA PRO A 27 12.36 17.99 -36.31
C PRO A 27 11.21 17.07 -36.73
N LEU A 28 10.40 16.68 -35.73
CA LEU A 28 9.17 15.92 -35.96
C LEU A 28 8.16 16.72 -36.77
N PRO A 29 7.39 16.08 -37.69
CA PRO A 29 6.39 16.76 -38.48
C PRO A 29 5.20 17.20 -37.60
N PRO A 30 4.51 18.32 -37.98
CA PRO A 30 3.35 18.80 -37.26
C PRO A 30 2.18 17.83 -37.36
N VAL A 31 1.58 17.49 -36.21
CA VAL A 31 0.35 16.70 -36.15
C VAL A 31 -0.83 17.67 -36.29
N ASP A 32 -1.39 17.74 -37.50
CA ASP A 32 -2.71 18.33 -37.75
C ASP A 32 -3.78 17.33 -37.29
N GLY A 33 -4.51 17.71 -36.28
CA GLY A 33 -5.60 16.89 -35.74
C GLY A 33 -6.65 17.69 -35.03
N SER A 34 -7.34 18.59 -35.75
CA SER A 34 -8.64 19.12 -35.33
C SER A 34 -9.70 18.04 -35.51
N ALA A 35 -10.18 17.48 -34.42
CA ALA A 35 -11.44 16.76 -34.36
C ALA A 35 -12.27 17.32 -33.21
N THR A 36 -13.07 18.34 -33.56
CA THR A 36 -14.16 18.86 -32.75
C THR A 36 -15.29 17.81 -32.78
N THR A 37 -15.57 17.18 -31.68
CA THR A 37 -16.81 16.39 -31.53
C THR A 37 -17.72 17.11 -30.55
N ASP A 38 -18.69 17.81 -31.10
CA ASP A 38 -19.87 18.30 -30.39
C ASP A 38 -20.67 17.11 -29.87
N VAL A 39 -20.80 16.96 -28.55
CA VAL A 39 -21.79 16.08 -27.95
C VAL A 39 -22.80 16.93 -27.23
N ALA A 40 -24.01 16.92 -27.79
CA ALA A 40 -25.18 17.59 -27.27
C ALA A 40 -25.56 17.09 -25.89
N THR A 41 -25.77 18.05 -25.00
CA THR A 41 -26.35 17.89 -23.66
C THR A 41 -27.85 17.65 -23.80
N GLU A 42 -28.31 16.47 -23.50
CA GLU A 42 -29.73 16.16 -23.31
C GLU A 42 -30.03 16.13 -21.80
N ALA A 43 -30.77 17.13 -21.36
CA ALA A 43 -31.24 17.27 -20.00
C ALA A 43 -32.53 16.45 -19.84
N GLU A 44 -32.48 15.36 -19.13
CA GLU A 44 -33.69 14.59 -18.76
C GLU A 44 -34.16 14.97 -17.34
N ALA A 45 -35.40 15.42 -17.30
CA ALA A 45 -36.12 15.90 -16.12
C ALA A 45 -36.53 14.74 -15.20
N SER A 46 -36.19 14.85 -13.93
CA SER A 46 -36.63 13.98 -12.85
C SER A 46 -38.06 14.32 -12.42
N PRO A 47 -38.99 13.37 -12.30
CA PRO A 47 -40.30 13.62 -11.74
C PRO A 47 -40.29 13.61 -10.20
N ALA A 48 -41.00 14.56 -9.60
CA ALA A 48 -41.24 14.70 -8.17
C ALA A 48 -42.09 13.55 -7.61
N PRO A 49 -41.93 13.14 -6.34
CA PRO A 49 -42.82 12.22 -5.68
C PRO A 49 -44.08 12.91 -5.16
N SER A 50 -45.23 12.30 -5.48
CA SER A 50 -46.57 12.64 -5.00
C SER A 50 -46.73 12.32 -3.50
N GLU A 51 -47.21 13.30 -2.74
CA GLU A 51 -47.73 13.11 -1.38
C GLU A 51 -49.08 12.37 -1.44
N ALA A 52 -49.17 11.25 -0.75
CA ALA A 52 -50.45 10.62 -0.45
C ALA A 52 -50.78 10.81 1.05
N THR A 53 -51.69 11.70 1.27
CA THR A 53 -52.36 11.90 2.56
C THR A 53 -53.39 10.80 2.74
N ASP A 54 -53.23 9.92 3.73
CA ASP A 54 -54.25 8.97 4.13
C ASP A 54 -54.70 9.28 5.57
N SER A 55 -55.95 9.74 5.62
CA SER A 55 -56.71 10.01 6.85
C SER A 55 -57.26 8.69 7.38
N ILE A 56 -56.89 8.29 8.58
CA ILE A 56 -57.55 7.18 9.30
C ILE A 56 -58.36 7.74 10.44
N GLU A 57 -59.64 7.50 10.30
CA GLU A 57 -60.80 7.76 11.17
C GLU A 57 -60.69 7.03 12.51
N ALA A 58 -61.00 7.75 13.58
CA ALA A 58 -61.05 7.24 14.95
C ALA A 58 -62.25 6.31 15.16
N SER A 59 -62.01 5.12 15.68
CA SER A 59 -63.04 4.24 16.23
C SER A 59 -62.94 4.20 17.76
N PRO A 60 -64.01 4.38 18.51
CA PRO A 60 -64.00 4.34 19.96
C PRO A 60 -64.31 2.95 20.51
N ASP A 61 -63.94 2.73 21.79
CA ASP A 61 -64.32 1.68 22.73
C ASP A 61 -63.60 0.33 22.63
N GLU A 62 -62.55 0.20 23.45
CA GLU A 62 -62.08 -1.08 23.95
C GLU A 62 -61.78 -1.02 25.46
N PRO A 63 -62.15 -2.05 26.26
CA PRO A 63 -62.14 -2.01 27.72
C PRO A 63 -60.72 -2.07 28.29
N ALA A 64 -60.51 -1.33 29.37
CA ALA A 64 -59.23 -1.26 30.10
C ALA A 64 -58.76 -2.63 30.58
N ILE A 65 -57.76 -3.17 29.95
CA ILE A 65 -57.02 -4.33 30.44
C ILE A 65 -55.95 -3.80 31.43
N THR A 66 -56.07 -4.19 32.68
CA THR A 66 -55.09 -3.91 33.73
C THR A 66 -53.81 -4.73 33.43
N THR A 67 -52.86 -4.13 32.79
CA THR A 67 -51.58 -4.75 32.52
C THR A 67 -50.69 -4.65 33.75
N THR A 68 -50.42 -5.76 34.42
CA THR A 68 -49.45 -5.88 35.50
C THR A 68 -48.06 -5.77 34.86
N THR A 69 -47.41 -4.59 35.00
CA THR A 69 -46.08 -4.37 34.51
C THR A 69 -45.06 -5.09 35.39
N THR A 70 -44.57 -6.25 34.97
CA THR A 70 -43.46 -6.93 35.59
C THR A 70 -42.20 -6.18 35.17
N THR A 71 -41.58 -5.39 36.05
CA THR A 71 -40.34 -4.70 35.84
C THR A 71 -39.20 -5.73 35.84
N THR A 72 -38.80 -6.24 34.67
CA THR A 72 -37.63 -7.06 34.53
C THR A 72 -36.41 -6.12 34.57
N THR A 73 -35.66 -6.14 35.68
CA THR A 73 -34.39 -5.43 35.81
C THR A 73 -33.38 -6.12 34.89
N THR A 74 -33.21 -5.60 33.66
CA THR A 74 -32.18 -6.04 32.76
C THR A 74 -30.86 -5.45 33.26
N LEU A 75 -29.94 -6.31 33.68
CA LEU A 75 -28.55 -5.90 33.99
C LEU A 75 -27.96 -5.23 32.74
N PRO A 76 -27.21 -4.10 32.90
CA PRO A 76 -26.57 -3.47 31.77
C PRO A 76 -25.59 -4.47 31.07
N PRO A 77 -25.52 -4.48 29.74
CA PRO A 77 -24.62 -5.37 29.04
C PRO A 77 -23.19 -5.07 29.51
N THR A 78 -22.50 -6.11 29.95
CA THR A 78 -21.06 -6.00 30.27
C THR A 78 -20.35 -5.67 28.96
N THR A 79 -19.86 -4.43 28.82
CA THR A 79 -19.06 -4.02 27.68
C THR A 79 -17.73 -4.74 27.79
N THR A 80 -17.58 -5.86 27.09
CA THR A 80 -16.32 -6.54 26.94
C THR A 80 -15.44 -5.68 26.05
N ILE A 81 -14.39 -5.07 26.59
CA ILE A 81 -13.38 -4.36 25.82
C ILE A 81 -12.67 -5.45 24.97
N PRO A 82 -12.65 -5.31 23.61
CA PRO A 82 -11.91 -6.26 22.78
C PRO A 82 -10.44 -6.30 23.24
N PRO A 83 -9.77 -7.47 23.17
CA PRO A 83 -8.33 -7.53 23.43
C PRO A 83 -7.61 -6.59 22.47
N PRO A 84 -6.47 -5.99 22.88
CA PRO A 84 -5.66 -5.20 22.00
C PRO A 84 -5.22 -6.03 20.79
N LEU A 85 -5.24 -5.42 19.60
CA LEU A 85 -4.79 -6.05 18.36
C LEU A 85 -3.29 -6.36 18.47
N GLY A 86 -2.88 -7.53 17.98
CA GLY A 86 -1.49 -7.97 17.96
C GLY A 86 -0.85 -7.82 16.58
N VAL A 87 0.47 -7.97 16.50
CA VAL A 87 1.22 -7.93 15.24
C VAL A 87 0.72 -8.98 14.24
N ASP A 88 0.19 -10.09 14.72
CA ASP A 88 -0.39 -11.16 13.89
C ASP A 88 -1.63 -10.73 13.08
N GLU A 89 -2.23 -9.58 13.43
CA GLU A 89 -3.33 -8.98 12.66
C GLU A 89 -2.84 -8.27 11.39
N LEU A 90 -1.55 -7.89 11.33
CA LEU A 90 -0.95 -7.20 10.19
C LEU A 90 -0.39 -8.21 9.18
N ILE A 91 -1.28 -9.00 8.58
CA ILE A 91 -0.94 -9.94 7.52
C ILE A 91 -0.56 -9.17 6.26
N LEU A 92 0.64 -9.40 5.73
CA LEU A 92 1.12 -8.83 4.47
C LEU A 92 0.48 -9.56 3.29
N GLY A 93 -0.18 -8.83 2.41
CA GLY A 93 -0.87 -9.46 1.29
C GLY A 93 -1.02 -8.56 0.05
N PRO A 94 -1.43 -9.15 -1.07
CA PRO A 94 -1.62 -8.42 -2.33
C PRO A 94 -2.70 -7.33 -2.24
N GLU A 95 -3.60 -7.43 -1.26
CA GLU A 95 -4.72 -6.50 -1.09
C GLU A 95 -4.47 -5.43 -0.02
N GLY A 96 -3.35 -5.53 0.74
CA GLY A 96 -3.04 -4.58 1.81
C GLY A 96 -2.25 -5.19 2.97
N ILE A 97 -2.37 -4.60 4.14
CA ILE A 97 -1.74 -5.01 5.40
C ILE A 97 -2.85 -5.22 6.43
N GLY A 98 -3.22 -6.47 6.71
CA GLY A 98 -4.32 -6.78 7.60
C GLY A 98 -5.60 -6.04 7.20
N GLY A 99 -6.15 -5.22 8.12
CA GLY A 99 -7.34 -4.41 7.86
C GLY A 99 -7.11 -3.14 7.04
N ALA A 100 -5.86 -2.72 6.82
CA ALA A 100 -5.52 -1.58 5.96
C ALA A 100 -5.41 -2.05 4.50
N LEU A 101 -6.53 -2.04 3.79
CA LEU A 101 -6.62 -2.48 2.40
C LEU A 101 -6.14 -1.39 1.44
N LEU A 102 -5.60 -1.79 0.29
CA LEU A 102 -5.30 -0.88 -0.81
C LEU A 102 -6.59 -0.12 -1.20
N GLY A 103 -6.47 1.19 -1.39
CA GLY A 103 -7.63 2.06 -1.59
C GLY A 103 -8.29 2.59 -0.31
N ALA A 104 -7.86 2.17 0.88
CA ALA A 104 -8.38 2.68 2.15
C ALA A 104 -7.95 4.13 2.42
N ASP A 105 -8.73 4.81 3.25
CA ASP A 105 -8.43 6.18 3.70
C ASP A 105 -7.10 6.24 4.48
N PRO A 106 -6.25 7.27 4.23
CA PRO A 106 -4.94 7.38 4.85
C PRO A 106 -4.96 7.44 6.37
N ASP A 107 -5.80 8.29 6.95
CA ASP A 107 -5.82 8.50 8.41
C ASP A 107 -6.37 7.26 9.14
N THR A 108 -7.35 6.60 8.53
CA THR A 108 -7.88 5.31 9.01
C THR A 108 -6.81 4.23 8.99
N SER A 109 -6.05 4.13 7.89
CA SER A 109 -4.97 3.14 7.74
C SER A 109 -3.83 3.40 8.71
N VAL A 110 -3.38 4.66 8.85
CA VAL A 110 -2.33 5.05 9.80
C VAL A 110 -2.78 4.77 11.24
N SER A 111 -4.02 5.11 11.60
CA SER A 111 -4.57 4.86 12.93
C SER A 111 -4.63 3.36 13.25
N TYR A 112 -5.08 2.54 12.28
CA TYR A 112 -5.14 1.08 12.42
C TYR A 112 -3.74 0.48 12.65
N ILE A 113 -2.78 0.78 11.77
CA ILE A 113 -1.40 0.26 11.89
C ILE A 113 -0.76 0.75 13.18
N SER A 114 -0.93 2.04 13.53
CA SER A 114 -0.39 2.62 14.76
C SER A 114 -1.00 2.01 16.03
N SER A 115 -2.24 1.54 15.98
CA SER A 115 -2.86 0.84 17.12
C SER A 115 -2.15 -0.48 17.48
N ILE A 116 -1.41 -1.05 16.52
CA ILE A 116 -0.70 -2.32 16.64
C ILE A 116 0.81 -2.11 16.83
N LEU A 117 1.42 -1.26 15.99
CA LEU A 117 2.87 -1.04 15.97
C LEU A 117 3.34 0.15 16.81
N GLY A 118 2.42 0.96 17.34
CA GLY A 118 2.75 2.21 18.00
C GLY A 118 2.86 3.39 17.02
N ALA A 119 3.43 4.50 17.49
CA ALA A 119 3.60 5.68 16.67
C ALA A 119 4.54 5.43 15.48
N PRO A 120 4.29 6.04 14.30
CA PRO A 120 5.22 6.00 13.19
C PRO A 120 6.62 6.48 13.58
N THR A 121 7.64 5.91 12.98
CA THR A 121 9.04 6.34 13.12
C THR A 121 9.36 7.53 12.22
N ASP A 122 8.67 7.63 11.08
CA ASP A 122 8.75 8.76 10.15
C ASP A 122 7.42 8.99 9.44
N ASP A 123 7.17 10.25 9.03
CA ASP A 123 5.99 10.67 8.27
C ASP A 123 6.38 11.88 7.41
N SER A 124 6.44 11.70 6.11
CA SER A 124 6.81 12.77 5.18
C SER A 124 5.79 13.92 5.11
N GLY A 125 4.57 13.71 5.64
CA GLY A 125 3.43 14.53 5.27
C GLY A 125 3.11 14.40 3.78
N TRP A 126 2.20 15.24 3.27
CA TRP A 126 1.85 15.29 1.85
C TRP A 126 2.88 16.11 1.09
N VAL A 127 3.52 15.48 0.11
CA VAL A 127 4.62 16.05 -0.71
C VAL A 127 4.36 15.83 -2.19
N ASP A 128 5.19 16.47 -3.02
CA ASP A 128 5.19 16.25 -4.48
C ASP A 128 5.58 14.80 -4.80
N PRO A 129 4.89 14.12 -5.72
CA PRO A 129 5.22 12.75 -6.14
C PRO A 129 6.68 12.54 -6.58
N LEU A 130 7.34 13.57 -7.08
CA LEU A 130 8.75 13.52 -7.49
C LEU A 130 9.73 13.34 -6.32
N GLU A 131 9.30 13.61 -5.09
CA GLU A 131 10.12 13.32 -3.88
C GLU A 131 10.34 11.81 -3.70
N PHE A 132 9.45 10.98 -4.26
CA PHE A 132 9.52 9.53 -4.25
C PHE A 132 9.61 8.93 -5.65
N TYR A 133 10.41 9.56 -6.52
CA TYR A 133 10.68 9.16 -7.91
C TYR A 133 9.45 9.23 -8.83
N LEU A 134 8.95 8.10 -9.31
CA LEU A 134 7.91 8.05 -10.35
C LEU A 134 6.53 7.71 -9.78
N CYS A 135 6.12 8.34 -8.69
CA CYS A 135 4.75 8.22 -8.21
C CYS A 135 3.78 8.93 -9.15
N ARG A 136 2.61 8.32 -9.37
CA ARG A 136 1.51 8.96 -10.11
C ARG A 136 0.78 9.95 -9.21
N GLY A 137 0.00 10.84 -9.85
CA GLY A 137 -0.87 11.78 -9.17
C GLY A 137 -0.24 13.13 -8.89
N THR A 138 -0.81 13.87 -7.98
CA THR A 138 -0.42 15.24 -7.63
C THR A 138 0.14 15.36 -6.22
N THR A 139 -0.08 14.37 -5.37
CA THR A 139 0.39 14.37 -3.99
C THR A 139 0.57 12.95 -3.47
N VAL A 140 1.60 12.76 -2.66
CA VAL A 140 1.90 11.49 -1.99
C VAL A 140 2.31 11.73 -0.55
N ARG A 141 2.15 10.70 0.30
CA ARG A 141 2.61 10.70 1.69
C ARG A 141 3.17 9.32 2.02
N ARG A 142 4.37 9.28 2.59
CA ARG A 142 4.97 8.06 3.11
C ARG A 142 4.96 8.09 4.63
N VAL A 143 4.50 6.99 5.23
CA VAL A 143 4.52 6.79 6.68
C VAL A 143 5.27 5.50 6.98
N GLU A 144 6.18 5.54 7.96
CA GLU A 144 7.08 4.44 8.26
C GLU A 144 6.97 3.96 9.71
N TRP A 145 7.08 2.64 9.90
CA TRP A 145 7.25 1.97 11.19
C TRP A 145 8.47 1.07 11.07
N GLY A 146 9.67 1.61 11.36
CA GLY A 146 10.93 0.90 11.16
C GLY A 146 11.12 0.48 9.71
N VAL A 147 11.12 -0.82 9.43
CA VAL A 147 11.29 -1.38 8.07
C VAL A 147 9.98 -1.54 7.30
N LEU A 148 8.84 -1.19 7.88
CA LEU A 148 7.57 -1.10 7.17
C LEU A 148 7.37 0.33 6.69
N SER A 149 7.18 0.52 5.40
CA SER A 149 6.81 1.78 4.75
C SER A 149 5.47 1.65 4.07
N VAL A 150 4.58 2.61 4.26
CA VAL A 150 3.25 2.64 3.67
C VAL A 150 3.10 3.93 2.88
N MET A 151 2.68 3.81 1.62
CA MET A 151 2.55 4.92 0.70
C MET A 151 1.08 5.23 0.42
N PHE A 152 0.73 6.50 0.54
CA PHE A 152 -0.57 7.05 0.18
C PHE A 152 -0.42 8.02 -1.00
N GLY A 153 -1.44 8.12 -1.84
CA GLY A 153 -1.46 9.02 -2.97
C GLY A 153 -2.88 9.25 -3.48
N ASP A 154 -3.03 10.16 -4.43
CA ASP A 154 -4.33 10.50 -5.03
C ASP A 154 -4.57 9.82 -6.38
N GLU A 155 -3.63 8.99 -6.86
CA GLU A 155 -3.75 8.22 -8.09
C GLU A 155 -3.08 6.84 -7.99
N SER A 156 -3.85 5.79 -8.33
CA SER A 156 -3.36 4.42 -8.48
C SER A 156 -4.26 3.65 -9.45
N ASP A 157 -3.98 2.36 -9.66
CA ASP A 157 -4.86 1.48 -10.45
C ASP A 157 -6.21 1.22 -9.76
N ILE A 158 -6.36 1.58 -8.48
CA ILE A 158 -7.58 1.39 -7.70
C ILE A 158 -8.49 2.62 -7.76
N ALA A 159 -7.91 3.83 -7.68
CA ALA A 159 -8.68 5.07 -7.65
C ALA A 159 -7.85 6.27 -8.13
N THR A 160 -8.56 7.30 -8.59
CA THR A 160 -8.00 8.60 -8.99
C THR A 160 -8.80 9.72 -8.35
N GLY A 161 -8.11 10.81 -7.97
CA GLY A 161 -8.73 12.05 -7.47
C GLY A 161 -9.13 12.03 -6.00
N ARG A 162 -8.77 11.00 -5.24
CA ARG A 162 -8.87 10.93 -3.78
C ARG A 162 -7.64 10.30 -3.18
N THR A 163 -7.19 10.79 -2.05
CA THR A 163 -6.07 10.19 -1.31
C THR A 163 -6.47 8.83 -0.73
N HIS A 164 -5.59 7.84 -0.89
CA HIS A 164 -5.82 6.46 -0.44
C HIS A 164 -4.50 5.71 -0.30
N LEU A 165 -4.54 4.55 0.35
CA LEU A 165 -3.41 3.61 0.43
C LEU A 165 -3.12 3.05 -0.97
N ILE A 166 -1.92 3.28 -1.49
CA ILE A 166 -1.52 2.85 -2.85
C ILE A 166 -0.56 1.67 -2.83
N SER A 167 0.33 1.62 -1.84
CA SER A 167 1.29 0.52 -1.70
C SER A 167 1.86 0.44 -0.29
N TRP A 168 2.53 -0.67 -0.03
CA TRP A 168 3.35 -0.87 1.14
C TRP A 168 4.64 -1.60 0.77
N THR A 169 5.69 -1.38 1.55
CA THR A 169 6.98 -2.04 1.43
C THR A 169 7.41 -2.52 2.81
N TYR A 170 7.81 -3.77 2.91
CA TYR A 170 8.36 -4.35 4.12
C TYR A 170 9.76 -4.88 3.85
N GLY A 171 10.76 -4.31 4.51
CA GLY A 171 12.17 -4.56 4.30
C GLY A 171 12.91 -3.37 3.69
N LEU A 172 14.24 -3.46 3.61
CA LEU A 172 15.13 -2.48 3.00
C LEU A 172 15.71 -3.05 1.71
N ILE A 173 15.82 -2.22 0.68
CA ILE A 173 16.21 -2.65 -0.68
C ILE A 173 17.63 -3.21 -0.72
N ASP A 174 18.57 -2.67 0.08
CA ASP A 174 19.98 -2.99 0.04
C ASP A 174 20.44 -4.01 1.08
N ARG A 175 19.59 -4.36 2.03
CA ARG A 175 19.93 -5.27 3.14
C ARG A 175 18.70 -5.80 3.85
N LEU A 176 18.87 -6.89 4.62
CA LEU A 176 17.91 -7.26 5.65
C LEU A 176 17.85 -6.15 6.71
N GLY A 177 16.65 -5.69 7.04
CA GLY A 177 16.46 -4.71 8.10
C GLY A 177 16.98 -5.20 9.44
N ASP A 178 17.57 -4.30 10.22
CA ASP A 178 18.16 -4.65 11.50
C ASP A 178 17.12 -5.10 12.55
N GLU A 179 15.87 -4.67 12.41
CA GLU A 179 14.77 -4.99 13.32
C GLU A 179 13.48 -5.25 12.53
N PRO A 180 13.31 -6.45 11.94
CA PRO A 180 12.06 -6.80 11.32
C PRO A 180 10.95 -6.83 12.37
N LEU A 181 9.80 -6.22 12.08
CA LEU A 181 8.65 -6.13 12.99
C LEU A 181 7.94 -7.48 13.23
N GLY A 182 8.41 -8.55 12.60
CA GLY A 182 7.79 -9.88 12.67
C GLY A 182 6.52 -10.01 11.81
N LEU A 183 6.30 -9.07 10.90
CA LEU A 183 5.20 -9.14 9.93
C LEU A 183 5.44 -10.29 8.96
N ARG A 184 4.36 -10.93 8.52
CA ARG A 184 4.40 -12.09 7.63
C ARG A 184 3.22 -12.14 6.68
N THR A 185 3.35 -12.91 5.63
CA THR A 185 2.22 -13.27 4.76
C THR A 185 1.25 -14.22 5.46
N ALA A 186 0.12 -14.51 4.86
CA ALA A 186 -0.86 -15.47 5.39
C ALA A 186 -0.28 -16.89 5.55
N GLY A 187 0.64 -17.30 4.68
CA GLY A 187 1.38 -18.56 4.77
C GLY A 187 2.55 -18.52 5.75
N GLY A 188 2.84 -17.37 6.35
CA GLY A 188 3.86 -17.22 7.38
C GLY A 188 5.22 -16.75 6.87
N VAL A 189 5.39 -16.46 5.57
CA VAL A 189 6.66 -16.00 4.98
C VAL A 189 6.97 -14.57 5.44
N THR A 190 8.21 -14.34 5.83
CA THR A 190 8.73 -13.04 6.27
C THR A 190 10.10 -12.75 5.65
N LEU A 191 10.70 -11.63 6.02
CA LEU A 191 12.06 -11.28 5.57
C LEU A 191 13.08 -12.30 6.08
N GLY A 192 14.00 -12.68 5.20
CA GLY A 192 15.02 -13.68 5.49
C GLY A 192 14.57 -15.14 5.34
N ASP A 193 13.30 -15.39 5.03
CA ASP A 193 12.85 -16.72 4.64
C ASP A 193 13.27 -17.02 3.19
N GLN A 194 13.33 -18.31 2.86
CA GLN A 194 13.72 -18.76 1.53
C GLN A 194 12.55 -18.64 0.52
N LEU A 195 12.89 -18.52 -0.76
CA LEU A 195 11.90 -18.41 -1.84
C LEU A 195 11.02 -19.65 -2.00
N ASP A 196 11.47 -20.82 -1.52
CA ASP A 196 10.65 -22.04 -1.49
C ASP A 196 9.40 -21.87 -0.63
N GLY A 197 9.47 -21.09 0.46
CA GLY A 197 8.33 -20.73 1.30
C GLY A 197 7.26 -19.94 0.53
N LEU A 198 7.67 -18.96 -0.29
CA LEU A 198 6.76 -18.24 -1.17
C LEU A 198 6.13 -19.15 -2.22
N ARG A 199 6.91 -20.07 -2.81
CA ARG A 199 6.37 -21.05 -3.77
C ARG A 199 5.40 -22.01 -3.12
N ALA A 200 5.64 -22.39 -1.87
CA ALA A 200 4.72 -23.25 -1.12
C ALA A 200 3.40 -22.56 -0.81
N GLU A 201 3.42 -21.25 -0.51
CA GLU A 201 2.23 -20.47 -0.18
C GLU A 201 1.43 -20.08 -1.45
N PHE A 202 2.11 -19.54 -2.46
CA PHE A 202 1.46 -18.94 -3.62
C PHE A 202 1.49 -19.81 -4.88
N GLY A 203 2.12 -20.98 -4.83
CA GLY A 203 2.29 -21.87 -5.97
C GLY A 203 3.43 -21.39 -6.88
N SER A 204 3.13 -20.96 -8.09
CA SER A 204 4.15 -20.43 -9.00
C SER A 204 4.42 -18.96 -8.74
N ILE A 205 5.69 -18.60 -8.61
CA ILE A 205 6.17 -17.21 -8.61
C ILE A 205 7.01 -16.98 -9.86
N ALA A 206 6.87 -15.81 -10.48
CA ALA A 206 7.80 -15.40 -11.51
C ALA A 206 9.04 -14.79 -10.82
N VAL A 207 10.23 -15.07 -11.35
CA VAL A 207 11.49 -14.52 -10.83
C VAL A 207 12.25 -13.85 -11.96
N ASP A 208 13.03 -12.83 -11.62
CA ASP A 208 13.91 -12.08 -12.51
C ASP A 208 15.28 -12.00 -11.84
N GLU A 209 16.35 -12.36 -12.57
CA GLU A 209 17.72 -12.36 -12.05
C GLU A 209 18.27 -10.95 -11.77
N GLY A 210 17.56 -9.92 -12.27
CA GLY A 210 18.06 -8.56 -12.21
C GLY A 210 19.24 -8.34 -13.17
N ASP A 211 19.99 -7.29 -12.92
CA ASP A 211 21.19 -6.94 -13.70
C ASP A 211 22.26 -6.36 -12.77
N ALA A 212 23.29 -7.14 -12.48
CA ALA A 212 24.36 -6.73 -11.58
C ALA A 212 25.22 -5.57 -12.15
N ASP A 213 25.26 -5.38 -13.46
CA ASP A 213 25.99 -4.28 -14.09
C ASP A 213 25.23 -2.94 -13.95
N LEU A 214 23.92 -3.02 -13.77
CA LEU A 214 23.02 -1.87 -13.57
C LEU A 214 22.57 -1.71 -12.11
N ASP A 215 23.09 -2.48 -11.18
CA ASP A 215 22.67 -2.52 -9.77
C ASP A 215 21.17 -2.84 -9.60
N ILE A 216 20.59 -3.61 -10.52
CA ILE A 216 19.20 -4.09 -10.43
C ILE A 216 19.21 -5.43 -9.68
N PRO A 217 18.65 -5.48 -8.47
CA PRO A 217 18.64 -6.70 -7.67
C PRO A 217 17.68 -7.77 -8.24
N PRO A 218 17.93 -9.05 -7.94
CA PRO A 218 16.98 -10.11 -8.22
C PRO A 218 15.62 -9.83 -7.60
N SER A 219 14.55 -10.15 -8.33
CA SER A 219 13.19 -9.86 -7.92
C SER A 219 12.26 -11.05 -8.17
N PHE A 220 11.11 -11.04 -7.47
CA PHE A 220 10.03 -12.00 -7.66
C PHE A 220 8.68 -11.31 -7.74
N TYR A 221 7.73 -11.96 -8.41
CA TYR A 221 6.38 -11.44 -8.65
C TYR A 221 5.36 -12.52 -8.35
N ILE A 222 4.33 -12.14 -7.59
CA ILE A 222 3.20 -12.98 -7.18
C ILE A 222 1.92 -12.25 -7.62
N GLY A 223 1.44 -12.59 -8.81
CA GLY A 223 0.32 -11.87 -9.40
C GLY A 223 0.65 -10.39 -9.70
N PRO A 224 -0.37 -9.54 -9.85
CA PRO A 224 -0.18 -8.16 -10.30
C PRO A 224 0.23 -7.18 -9.19
N THR A 225 -0.03 -7.50 -7.92
CA THR A 225 0.06 -6.53 -6.82
C THR A 225 1.00 -6.94 -5.69
N LEU A 226 1.58 -8.14 -5.70
CA LEU A 226 2.57 -8.58 -4.71
C LEU A 226 3.87 -8.94 -5.42
N ARG A 227 4.95 -8.33 -4.99
CA ARG A 227 6.30 -8.56 -5.52
C ARG A 227 7.32 -8.35 -4.41
N GLY A 228 8.59 -8.59 -4.71
CA GLY A 228 9.66 -8.29 -3.78
C GLY A 228 11.04 -8.46 -4.40
N LEU A 229 12.04 -8.26 -3.56
CA LEU A 229 13.45 -8.44 -3.88
C LEU A 229 14.00 -9.62 -3.11
N SER A 230 14.99 -10.29 -3.69
CA SER A 230 15.63 -11.46 -3.12
C SER A 230 17.15 -11.42 -3.31
N THR A 231 17.85 -12.32 -2.64
CA THR A 231 19.32 -12.47 -2.82
C THR A 231 19.69 -13.14 -4.15
N GLY A 232 18.73 -13.81 -4.77
CA GLY A 232 18.87 -14.53 -6.04
C GLY A 232 17.52 -15.11 -6.46
N VAL A 233 17.51 -16.07 -7.38
CA VAL A 233 16.30 -16.66 -7.97
C VAL A 233 16.08 -18.15 -7.62
N ALA A 234 17.03 -18.76 -6.91
CA ALA A 234 16.94 -20.16 -6.49
C ALA A 234 16.01 -20.34 -5.30
N ASP A 235 15.59 -21.57 -5.04
CA ASP A 235 14.66 -21.89 -3.94
C ASP A 235 15.24 -21.57 -2.56
N ASP A 236 16.56 -21.66 -2.40
CA ASP A 236 17.31 -21.39 -1.19
C ASP A 236 17.78 -19.92 -1.05
N ASP A 237 17.47 -19.07 -2.03
CA ASP A 237 17.67 -17.63 -1.91
C ASP A 237 16.64 -16.98 -0.98
N TYR A 238 17.00 -15.84 -0.40
CA TYR A 238 16.27 -15.23 0.69
C TYR A 238 15.45 -14.02 0.24
N VAL A 239 14.27 -13.85 0.83
CA VAL A 239 13.42 -12.67 0.70
C VAL A 239 14.06 -11.49 1.44
N LEU A 240 14.36 -10.41 0.71
CA LEU A 240 14.89 -9.16 1.26
C LEU A 240 13.80 -8.13 1.49
N VAL A 241 12.86 -8.04 0.55
CA VAL A 241 11.79 -7.04 0.55
C VAL A 241 10.51 -7.67 0.04
N LEU A 242 9.39 -7.36 0.69
CA LEU A 242 8.03 -7.61 0.20
C LEU A 242 7.38 -6.28 -0.13
N ILE A 243 6.71 -6.19 -1.27
CA ILE A 243 6.07 -4.98 -1.78
C ILE A 243 4.65 -5.33 -2.25
N GLY A 244 3.65 -4.65 -1.70
CA GLY A 244 2.26 -4.82 -2.12
C GLY A 244 1.69 -3.55 -2.72
N GLY A 245 0.77 -3.72 -3.66
CA GLY A 245 0.12 -2.63 -4.37
C GLY A 245 0.80 -2.19 -5.65
N SER A 246 0.21 -1.20 -6.32
CA SER A 246 0.65 -0.63 -7.59
C SER A 246 1.26 0.76 -7.41
N GLY A 247 2.00 0.94 -6.33
CA GLY A 247 2.54 2.24 -5.96
C GLY A 247 3.72 2.70 -6.81
N CYS A 248 4.35 3.74 -6.32
CA CYS A 248 5.53 4.36 -6.91
C CYS A 248 6.56 3.29 -7.29
N THR A 249 6.80 3.13 -8.57
CA THR A 249 7.86 2.27 -9.08
C THR A 249 9.10 3.12 -9.23
N GLY A 250 10.00 3.01 -8.28
CA GLY A 250 11.37 3.50 -8.41
C GLY A 250 12.24 2.40 -8.96
#